data_49c0b8eb9d40c61cbd6ef625a06a78c4
#
_entry.id   49c0b8eb9d40c61cbd6ef625a06a78c4
#
_cell.length_a   1.000
_cell.length_b   1.000
_cell.length_c   1.000
_cell.angle_alpha   90.00
_cell.angle_beta   90.00
_cell.angle_gamma   90.00
#
_symmetry.space_group_name_H-M   'P 1'
#
loop_
_entity.id
_entity.type
_entity.pdbx_description
1 polymer ?
#
loop_
_entity_poly.entity_id
_entity_poly.type
_entity_poly.pdbx_seq_one_letter_code
_entity_poly.pdbx_strand_id
1 'polypeptide(L)'
;MSASPIEPLNIAVIGAGYWGKKVVREILDLSRSTGLVRLHSIADNSPTSLEQCKREFGPVDYRLDYRSLLTDPLVNAVHISTPNHTHFDAARAFLQNGKNVLVEKPLTLRSKESYELVQLAQEKGLVLCAGHIHRFNNGVRELKRAIASGVLGKTYYLRFRWTGFLLPQKDREVITDLAPHPFDICNYLLGTWPEKVTCRGKGYRTREREEVAFITAEYSDDLSVSTEVSWLDREKHRDVTVVGSEGIATLDCSEQKAVLVRSNGTEQVPITPSNTLREEILHFADCVNRNSRSQPFSNQSDGMLGAQVVRLLETARESLYQGRTQLVQFPTIEEVLTR
;
A
#
# COMPACT_ATOMS: atom_id res chain seq x y z
N MET A 1 13.51 -35.57 9.38
CA MET A 1 12.06 -35.30 9.43
C MET A 1 11.72 -34.58 8.15
N SER A 2 10.96 -35.20 7.23
CA SER A 2 10.53 -34.57 6.00
C SER A 2 9.56 -33.43 6.39
N ALA A 3 9.85 -32.20 5.99
CA ALA A 3 8.93 -31.10 6.18
C ALA A 3 7.60 -31.47 5.50
N SER A 4 6.49 -31.39 6.24
CA SER A 4 5.16 -31.58 5.67
C SER A 4 4.99 -30.61 4.48
N PRO A 5 4.36 -31.04 3.38
CA PRO A 5 4.13 -30.16 2.24
C PRO A 5 3.39 -28.90 2.69
N ILE A 6 3.78 -27.75 2.11
CA ILE A 6 3.10 -26.48 2.38
C ILE A 6 1.73 -26.56 1.73
N GLU A 7 0.66 -26.56 2.52
CA GLU A 7 -0.69 -26.45 1.99
C GLU A 7 -0.91 -25.05 1.40
N PRO A 8 -1.60 -24.96 0.26
CA PRO A 8 -1.93 -23.67 -0.33
C PRO A 8 -2.73 -22.78 0.64
N LEU A 9 -2.35 -21.51 0.73
CA LEU A 9 -3.16 -20.54 1.47
C LEU A 9 -4.46 -20.26 0.71
N ASN A 10 -5.60 -20.60 1.31
CA ASN A 10 -6.92 -20.31 0.75
C ASN A 10 -7.29 -18.84 1.02
N ILE A 11 -7.39 -18.05 -0.04
CA ILE A 11 -7.66 -16.61 0.01
C ILE A 11 -9.05 -16.34 -0.57
N ALA A 12 -9.89 -15.60 0.16
CA ALA A 12 -11.08 -14.98 -0.39
C ALA A 12 -10.81 -13.52 -0.77
N VAL A 13 -11.35 -13.08 -1.91
CA VAL A 13 -11.26 -11.68 -2.36
C VAL A 13 -12.58 -10.97 -2.05
N ILE A 14 -12.50 -9.90 -1.28
CA ILE A 14 -13.63 -9.07 -0.87
C ILE A 14 -13.60 -7.77 -1.65
N GLY A 15 -14.62 -7.57 -2.49
CA GLY A 15 -14.68 -6.49 -3.47
C GLY A 15 -14.22 -6.95 -4.86
N ALA A 16 -15.17 -7.01 -5.81
CA ALA A 16 -14.97 -7.45 -7.20
C ALA A 16 -14.93 -6.28 -8.20
N GLY A 17 -14.52 -5.10 -7.73
CA GLY A 17 -14.31 -3.91 -8.55
C GLY A 17 -13.08 -4.01 -9.46
N TYR A 18 -12.68 -2.88 -10.04
CA TYR A 18 -11.52 -2.83 -10.96
C TYR A 18 -10.24 -3.44 -10.36
N TRP A 19 -9.92 -3.12 -9.11
CA TRP A 19 -8.72 -3.63 -8.45
C TRP A 19 -8.89 -5.08 -8.00
N GLY A 20 -10.01 -5.42 -7.37
CA GLY A 20 -10.29 -6.79 -6.93
C GLY A 20 -10.20 -7.82 -8.06
N LYS A 21 -10.65 -7.47 -9.28
CA LYS A 21 -10.49 -8.34 -10.45
C LYS A 21 -9.02 -8.58 -10.82
N LYS A 22 -8.13 -7.59 -10.63
CA LYS A 22 -6.69 -7.79 -10.83
C LYS A 22 -6.11 -8.76 -9.80
N VAL A 23 -6.52 -8.60 -8.54
CA VAL A 23 -6.14 -9.51 -7.44
C VAL A 23 -6.60 -10.94 -7.74
N VAL A 24 -7.84 -11.11 -8.17
CA VAL A 24 -8.40 -12.43 -8.56
C VAL A 24 -7.56 -13.08 -9.65
N ARG A 25 -7.25 -12.35 -10.74
CA ARG A 25 -6.39 -12.88 -11.83
C ARG A 25 -5.04 -13.33 -11.30
N GLU A 26 -4.42 -12.49 -10.47
CA GLU A 26 -3.08 -12.79 -9.94
C GLU A 26 -3.09 -14.01 -9.01
N ILE A 27 -4.11 -14.15 -8.13
CA ILE A 27 -4.24 -15.34 -7.29
C ILE A 27 -4.47 -16.60 -8.14
N LEU A 28 -5.29 -16.53 -9.20
CA LEU A 28 -5.51 -17.66 -10.11
C LEU A 28 -4.22 -18.06 -10.84
N ASP A 29 -3.44 -17.09 -11.30
CA ASP A 29 -2.16 -17.34 -11.97
C ASP A 29 -1.11 -17.91 -10.99
N LEU A 30 -1.06 -17.40 -9.78
CA LEU A 30 -0.23 -17.92 -8.70
C LEU A 30 -0.62 -19.35 -8.30
N SER A 31 -1.92 -19.62 -8.22
CA SER A 31 -2.42 -20.98 -7.93
C SER A 31 -1.92 -22.00 -8.94
N ARG A 32 -1.93 -21.63 -10.24
CA ARG A 32 -1.48 -22.51 -11.32
C ARG A 32 0.04 -22.65 -11.37
N SER A 33 0.77 -21.56 -11.14
CA SER A 33 2.23 -21.51 -11.34
C SER A 33 3.04 -21.95 -10.14
N THR A 34 2.53 -21.77 -8.91
CA THR A 34 3.28 -22.04 -7.68
C THR A 34 2.61 -23.05 -6.76
N GLY A 35 1.28 -23.13 -6.79
CA GLY A 35 0.51 -23.91 -5.83
C GLY A 35 0.53 -23.39 -4.39
N LEU A 36 1.12 -22.20 -4.13
CA LEU A 36 1.27 -21.63 -2.78
C LEU A 36 0.00 -20.94 -2.26
N VAL A 37 -0.85 -20.48 -3.17
CA VAL A 37 -2.13 -19.81 -2.87
C VAL A 37 -3.25 -20.44 -3.68
N ARG A 38 -4.47 -20.34 -3.17
CA ARG A 38 -5.68 -20.76 -3.87
C ARG A 38 -6.77 -19.72 -3.69
N LEU A 39 -7.43 -19.35 -4.79
CA LEU A 39 -8.64 -18.55 -4.73
C LEU A 39 -9.78 -19.43 -4.18
N HIS A 40 -10.29 -19.09 -3.00
CA HIS A 40 -11.40 -19.79 -2.38
C HIS A 40 -12.73 -19.22 -2.86
N SER A 41 -12.92 -17.92 -2.71
CA SER A 41 -14.19 -17.26 -3.04
C SER A 41 -13.99 -15.80 -3.42
N ILE A 42 -15.02 -15.24 -4.07
CA ILE A 42 -15.12 -13.82 -4.40
C ILE A 42 -16.42 -13.30 -3.79
N ALA A 43 -16.34 -12.25 -2.97
CA ALA A 43 -17.51 -11.61 -2.38
C ALA A 43 -17.64 -10.15 -2.84
N ASP A 44 -18.83 -9.76 -3.27
CA ASP A 44 -19.19 -8.39 -3.62
C ASP A 44 -20.70 -8.19 -3.43
N ASN A 45 -21.11 -7.03 -2.91
CA ASN A 45 -22.53 -6.71 -2.71
C ASN A 45 -23.27 -6.35 -4.00
N SER A 46 -22.58 -6.20 -5.13
CA SER A 46 -23.15 -5.95 -6.45
C SER A 46 -23.34 -7.26 -7.22
N PRO A 47 -24.59 -7.69 -7.44
CA PRO A 47 -24.86 -8.85 -8.30
C PRO A 47 -24.25 -8.71 -9.69
N THR A 48 -24.26 -7.50 -10.25
CA THR A 48 -23.69 -7.21 -11.57
C THR A 48 -22.18 -7.44 -11.61
N SER A 49 -21.46 -7.01 -10.57
CA SER A 49 -20.00 -7.25 -10.45
C SER A 49 -19.69 -8.75 -10.37
N LEU A 50 -20.48 -9.50 -9.59
CA LEU A 50 -20.31 -10.96 -9.48
C LEU A 50 -20.63 -11.69 -10.79
N GLU A 51 -21.67 -11.29 -11.52
CA GLU A 51 -21.97 -11.89 -12.84
C GLU A 51 -20.84 -11.62 -13.86
N GLN A 52 -20.22 -10.44 -13.82
CA GLN A 52 -19.04 -10.16 -14.63
C GLN A 52 -17.86 -11.07 -14.25
N CYS A 53 -17.62 -11.26 -12.94
CA CYS A 53 -16.59 -12.16 -12.45
C CYS A 53 -16.84 -13.61 -12.84
N LYS A 54 -18.08 -14.10 -12.77
CA LYS A 54 -18.44 -15.46 -13.21
C LYS A 54 -18.10 -15.70 -14.68
N ARG A 55 -18.40 -14.72 -15.54
CA ARG A 55 -18.09 -14.79 -16.98
C ARG A 55 -16.58 -14.77 -17.24
N GLU A 56 -15.83 -14.02 -16.43
CA GLU A 56 -14.40 -13.82 -16.62
C GLU A 56 -13.55 -14.94 -16.01
N PHE A 57 -13.90 -15.39 -14.80
CA PHE A 57 -13.07 -16.30 -14.00
C PHE A 57 -13.63 -17.74 -13.90
N GLY A 58 -14.85 -17.98 -14.39
CA GLY A 58 -15.45 -19.31 -14.42
C GLY A 58 -15.95 -19.78 -13.03
N PRO A 59 -15.89 -21.09 -12.75
CA PRO A 59 -16.47 -21.68 -11.55
C PRO A 59 -15.61 -21.39 -10.32
N VAL A 60 -16.01 -20.37 -9.54
CA VAL A 60 -15.47 -20.01 -8.22
C VAL A 60 -16.66 -19.88 -7.29
N ASP A 61 -16.48 -19.95 -5.98
CA ASP A 61 -17.53 -19.64 -5.02
C ASP A 61 -17.79 -18.12 -4.97
N TYR A 62 -19.01 -17.69 -5.30
CA TYR A 62 -19.41 -16.27 -5.37
C TYR A 62 -20.41 -15.94 -4.28
N ARG A 63 -20.15 -14.93 -3.48
CA ARG A 63 -20.96 -14.53 -2.33
C ARG A 63 -21.41 -13.06 -2.45
N LEU A 64 -22.69 -12.80 -2.24
CA LEU A 64 -23.24 -11.43 -2.18
C LEU A 64 -22.89 -10.71 -0.88
N ASP A 65 -22.69 -11.47 0.21
CA ASP A 65 -22.32 -10.92 1.51
C ASP A 65 -21.06 -11.63 2.02
N TYR A 66 -19.98 -10.86 2.21
CA TYR A 66 -18.73 -11.38 2.75
C TYR A 66 -18.86 -11.95 4.16
N ARG A 67 -19.90 -11.55 4.91
CA ARG A 67 -20.11 -12.06 6.28
C ARG A 67 -20.31 -13.57 6.31
N SER A 68 -20.80 -14.15 5.24
CA SER A 68 -20.91 -15.61 5.10
C SER A 68 -19.55 -16.34 5.10
N LEU A 69 -18.46 -15.62 4.88
CA LEU A 69 -17.09 -16.15 4.88
C LEU A 69 -16.38 -16.02 6.23
N LEU A 70 -16.95 -15.28 7.18
CA LEU A 70 -16.31 -15.04 8.48
C LEU A 70 -16.05 -16.34 9.24
N THR A 71 -17.02 -17.25 9.21
CA THR A 71 -16.97 -18.53 9.91
C THR A 71 -16.63 -19.72 9.01
N ASP A 72 -16.35 -19.49 7.73
CA ASP A 72 -15.96 -20.54 6.80
C ASP A 72 -14.57 -21.09 7.19
N PRO A 73 -14.45 -22.37 7.60
CA PRO A 73 -13.19 -22.95 8.06
C PRO A 73 -12.15 -23.12 6.94
N LEU A 74 -12.58 -23.10 5.70
CA LEU A 74 -11.69 -23.24 4.55
C LEU A 74 -11.03 -21.90 4.14
N VAL A 75 -11.57 -20.76 4.59
CA VAL A 75 -10.95 -19.44 4.36
C VAL A 75 -9.86 -19.22 5.41
N ASN A 76 -8.60 -19.17 4.99
CA ASN A 76 -7.47 -18.88 5.86
C ASN A 76 -7.14 -17.38 5.93
N ALA A 77 -7.34 -16.70 4.82
CA ALA A 77 -7.00 -15.30 4.66
C ALA A 77 -7.95 -14.59 3.68
N VAL A 78 -7.99 -13.26 3.78
CA VAL A 78 -8.77 -12.43 2.88
C VAL A 78 -7.93 -11.31 2.30
N HIS A 79 -8.22 -10.94 1.04
CA HIS A 79 -7.78 -9.72 0.41
C HIS A 79 -8.96 -8.75 0.28
N ILE A 80 -8.89 -7.58 0.93
CA ILE A 80 -9.97 -6.59 0.94
C ILE A 80 -9.66 -5.49 -0.07
N SER A 81 -10.49 -5.39 -1.12
CA SER A 81 -10.40 -4.42 -2.22
C SER A 81 -11.71 -3.64 -2.39
N THR A 82 -12.41 -3.39 -1.30
CA THR A 82 -13.67 -2.65 -1.25
C THR A 82 -13.43 -1.14 -1.22
N PRO A 83 -14.46 -0.28 -1.28
CA PRO A 83 -14.28 1.15 -1.06
C PRO A 83 -13.65 1.47 0.31
N ASN A 84 -12.77 2.48 0.36
CA ASN A 84 -11.92 2.78 1.52
C ASN A 84 -12.68 2.90 2.86
N HIS A 85 -13.90 3.46 2.83
CA HIS A 85 -14.72 3.65 4.03
C HIS A 85 -15.25 2.34 4.65
N THR A 86 -15.11 1.22 3.95
CA THR A 86 -15.53 -0.11 4.44
C THR A 86 -14.37 -0.97 4.90
N HIS A 87 -13.12 -0.52 4.71
CA HIS A 87 -11.91 -1.30 5.04
C HIS A 87 -11.88 -1.69 6.52
N PHE A 88 -12.13 -0.72 7.41
CA PHE A 88 -12.09 -0.95 8.85
C PHE A 88 -13.05 -2.04 9.28
N ASP A 89 -14.33 -1.90 8.96
CA ASP A 89 -15.37 -2.84 9.42
C ASP A 89 -15.13 -4.25 8.87
N ALA A 90 -14.76 -4.35 7.59
CA ALA A 90 -14.48 -5.64 6.97
C ALA A 90 -13.23 -6.30 7.58
N ALA A 91 -12.11 -5.57 7.69
CA ALA A 91 -10.88 -6.09 8.26
C ALA A 91 -11.06 -6.53 9.71
N ARG A 92 -11.72 -5.69 10.52
CA ARG A 92 -12.04 -5.99 11.92
C ARG A 92 -12.86 -7.28 12.05
N ALA A 93 -13.92 -7.43 11.24
CA ALA A 93 -14.75 -8.61 11.27
C ALA A 93 -13.96 -9.89 10.94
N PHE A 94 -13.09 -9.87 9.93
CA PHE A 94 -12.27 -11.03 9.60
C PHE A 94 -11.21 -11.34 10.66
N LEU A 95 -10.53 -10.33 11.19
CA LEU A 95 -9.56 -10.52 12.29
C LEU A 95 -10.24 -11.10 13.55
N GLN A 96 -11.42 -10.58 13.92
CA GLN A 96 -12.18 -11.13 15.06
C GLN A 96 -12.52 -12.60 14.89
N ASN A 97 -12.72 -13.06 13.66
CA ASN A 97 -13.03 -14.44 13.32
C ASN A 97 -11.79 -15.28 12.94
N GLY A 98 -10.59 -14.83 13.32
CA GLY A 98 -9.36 -15.61 13.18
C GLY A 98 -8.83 -15.71 11.74
N LYS A 99 -9.15 -14.75 10.86
CA LYS A 99 -8.66 -14.74 9.48
C LYS A 99 -7.53 -13.74 9.33
N ASN A 100 -6.47 -14.13 8.60
CA ASN A 100 -5.40 -13.22 8.20
C ASN A 100 -5.90 -12.23 7.14
N VAL A 101 -5.42 -10.99 7.15
CA VAL A 101 -6.01 -9.92 6.33
C VAL A 101 -4.94 -9.13 5.58
N LEU A 102 -5.11 -8.98 4.27
CA LEU A 102 -4.45 -8.00 3.44
C LEU A 102 -5.50 -6.98 2.98
N VAL A 103 -5.32 -5.72 3.34
CA VAL A 103 -6.24 -4.62 2.99
C VAL A 103 -5.59 -3.69 1.98
N GLU A 104 -6.31 -3.30 0.94
CA GLU A 104 -5.86 -2.26 0.03
C GLU A 104 -5.57 -0.93 0.75
N LYS A 105 -4.70 -0.15 0.17
CA LYS A 105 -4.37 1.18 0.68
C LYS A 105 -5.52 2.20 0.44
N PRO A 106 -5.68 3.15 1.35
CA PRO A 106 -5.11 3.22 2.68
C PRO A 106 -5.73 2.16 3.58
N LEU A 107 -4.99 1.70 4.62
CA LEU A 107 -5.46 0.64 5.51
C LEU A 107 -6.86 0.95 6.08
N THR A 108 -7.06 2.18 6.57
CA THR A 108 -8.37 2.75 6.92
C THR A 108 -8.39 4.24 6.56
N LEU A 109 -9.47 4.96 6.87
CA LEU A 109 -9.55 6.41 6.69
C LEU A 109 -9.12 7.21 7.93
N ARG A 110 -9.00 6.57 9.09
CA ARG A 110 -8.58 7.17 10.36
C ARG A 110 -7.48 6.35 11.01
N SER A 111 -6.43 7.00 11.46
CA SER A 111 -5.30 6.30 12.09
C SER A 111 -5.72 5.54 13.34
N LYS A 112 -6.64 6.06 14.14
CA LYS A 112 -7.22 5.34 15.29
C LYS A 112 -7.78 3.96 14.90
N GLU A 113 -8.54 3.90 13.81
CA GLU A 113 -9.07 2.64 13.27
C GLU A 113 -7.95 1.68 12.84
N SER A 114 -6.91 2.22 12.20
CA SER A 114 -5.76 1.42 11.81
C SER A 114 -5.02 0.83 13.00
N TYR A 115 -4.78 1.62 14.06
CA TYR A 115 -4.15 1.13 15.30
C TYR A 115 -5.00 0.08 16.01
N GLU A 116 -6.35 0.23 15.99
CA GLU A 116 -7.27 -0.78 16.52
C GLU A 116 -7.14 -2.11 15.76
N LEU A 117 -7.02 -2.08 14.43
CA LEU A 117 -6.79 -3.30 13.63
C LEU A 117 -5.43 -3.93 13.95
N VAL A 118 -4.40 -3.11 14.14
CA VAL A 118 -3.05 -3.60 14.51
C VAL A 118 -3.08 -4.30 15.85
N GLN A 119 -3.70 -3.69 16.87
CA GLN A 119 -3.85 -4.31 18.18
C GLN A 119 -4.60 -5.64 18.07
N LEU A 120 -5.74 -5.64 17.39
CA LEU A 120 -6.56 -6.84 17.24
C LEU A 120 -5.78 -7.97 16.55
N ALA A 121 -5.02 -7.67 15.51
CA ALA A 121 -4.20 -8.65 14.82
C ALA A 121 -3.11 -9.22 15.75
N GLN A 122 -2.44 -8.38 16.55
CA GLN A 122 -1.45 -8.81 17.55
C GLN A 122 -2.07 -9.70 18.63
N GLU A 123 -3.22 -9.30 19.21
CA GLU A 123 -3.93 -10.07 20.23
C GLU A 123 -4.38 -11.44 19.73
N LYS A 124 -4.73 -11.54 18.46
CA LYS A 124 -5.16 -12.79 17.82
C LYS A 124 -4.01 -13.60 17.22
N GLY A 125 -2.79 -13.08 17.23
CA GLY A 125 -1.64 -13.73 16.57
C GLY A 125 -1.81 -13.87 15.06
N LEU A 126 -2.46 -12.90 14.40
CA LEU A 126 -2.78 -12.92 12.99
C LEU A 126 -1.90 -11.97 12.19
N VAL A 127 -1.75 -12.26 10.90
CA VAL A 127 -1.06 -11.39 9.95
C VAL A 127 -2.03 -10.33 9.43
N LEU A 128 -1.67 -9.06 9.60
CA LEU A 128 -2.31 -7.92 8.97
C LEU A 128 -1.31 -7.24 8.05
N CYS A 129 -1.65 -7.11 6.76
CA CYS A 129 -0.89 -6.38 5.76
C CYS A 129 -1.71 -5.22 5.19
N ALA A 130 -1.03 -4.14 4.82
CA ALA A 130 -1.58 -3.06 4.02
C ALA A 130 -1.07 -3.14 2.57
N GLY A 131 -1.91 -2.83 1.58
CA GLY A 131 -1.63 -2.96 0.14
C GLY A 131 -0.63 -1.93 -0.39
N HIS A 132 0.60 -1.95 0.13
CA HIS A 132 1.69 -1.06 -0.27
C HIS A 132 2.56 -1.72 -1.34
N ILE A 133 1.99 -1.94 -2.53
CA ILE A 133 2.60 -2.71 -3.64
C ILE A 133 3.98 -2.19 -4.08
N HIS A 134 4.29 -0.90 -3.88
CA HIS A 134 5.56 -0.35 -4.34
C HIS A 134 6.78 -0.82 -3.54
N ARG A 135 6.60 -1.40 -2.35
CA ARG A 135 7.67 -2.10 -1.63
C ARG A 135 8.18 -3.34 -2.36
N PHE A 136 7.36 -3.86 -3.26
CA PHE A 136 7.65 -5.01 -4.11
C PHE A 136 8.09 -4.62 -5.53
N ASN A 137 8.27 -3.31 -5.79
CA ASN A 137 8.74 -2.75 -7.05
C ASN A 137 10.27 -2.84 -7.12
N ASN A 138 10.80 -3.56 -8.10
CA ASN A 138 12.24 -3.74 -8.22
C ASN A 138 12.98 -2.42 -8.50
N GLY A 139 12.35 -1.47 -9.20
CA GLY A 139 12.92 -0.14 -9.37
C GLY A 139 13.10 0.60 -8.03
N VAL A 140 12.09 0.53 -7.14
CA VAL A 140 12.18 1.13 -5.80
C VAL A 140 13.24 0.41 -4.96
N ARG A 141 13.36 -0.91 -5.09
CA ARG A 141 14.42 -1.68 -4.41
C ARG A 141 15.82 -1.29 -4.87
N GLU A 142 16.01 -1.09 -6.19
CA GLU A 142 17.30 -0.61 -6.72
C GLU A 142 17.61 0.81 -6.28
N LEU A 143 16.60 1.70 -6.25
CA LEU A 143 16.80 3.06 -5.74
C LEU A 143 17.23 3.06 -4.26
N LYS A 144 16.63 2.18 -3.44
CA LYS A 144 17.07 1.97 -2.05
C LYS A 144 18.53 1.49 -1.98
N ARG A 145 18.92 0.56 -2.84
CA ARG A 145 20.32 0.09 -2.90
C ARG A 145 21.28 1.21 -3.30
N ALA A 146 20.90 2.04 -4.27
CA ALA A 146 21.70 3.19 -4.69
C ALA A 146 21.94 4.19 -3.54
N ILE A 147 20.90 4.47 -2.74
CA ILE A 147 21.02 5.30 -1.53
C ILE A 147 21.95 4.64 -0.51
N ALA A 148 21.69 3.36 -0.19
CA ALA A 148 22.43 2.63 0.83
C ALA A 148 23.91 2.38 0.47
N SER A 149 24.25 2.26 -0.82
CA SER A 149 25.63 2.09 -1.28
C SER A 149 26.45 3.38 -1.25
N GLY A 150 25.81 4.53 -1.00
CA GLY A 150 26.48 5.83 -1.00
C GLY A 150 26.86 6.35 -2.39
N VAL A 151 26.43 5.70 -3.49
CA VAL A 151 26.76 6.11 -4.86
C VAL A 151 26.21 7.50 -5.22
N LEU A 152 25.21 7.98 -4.49
CA LEU A 152 24.63 9.31 -4.61
C LEU A 152 25.29 10.34 -3.65
N GLY A 153 26.19 9.90 -2.77
CA GLY A 153 26.72 10.71 -1.69
C GLY A 153 25.68 11.00 -0.59
N LYS A 154 25.82 12.13 0.11
CA LYS A 154 24.82 12.59 1.08
C LYS A 154 23.54 12.93 0.33
N THR A 155 22.42 12.30 0.70
CA THR A 155 21.11 12.65 0.14
C THR A 155 20.68 14.03 0.62
N TYR A 156 20.35 14.93 -0.31
CA TYR A 156 19.90 16.29 -0.03
C TYR A 156 18.39 16.38 0.03
N TYR A 157 17.70 15.85 -1.00
CA TYR A 157 16.24 15.83 -1.02
C TYR A 157 15.70 14.74 -1.95
N LEU A 158 14.42 14.42 -1.76
CA LEU A 158 13.65 13.58 -2.67
C LEU A 158 12.49 14.38 -3.27
N ARG A 159 12.10 14.01 -4.47
CA ARG A 159 10.93 14.56 -5.15
C ARG A 159 10.09 13.44 -5.71
N PHE A 160 8.78 13.50 -5.43
CA PHE A 160 7.77 12.59 -5.97
C PHE A 160 6.80 13.35 -6.85
N ARG A 161 6.46 12.77 -8.00
CA ARG A 161 5.36 13.21 -8.84
C ARG A 161 4.42 12.02 -9.06
N TRP A 162 3.25 12.13 -8.47
CA TRP A 162 2.23 11.07 -8.49
C TRP A 162 0.95 11.64 -9.08
N THR A 163 0.91 11.77 -10.40
CA THR A 163 -0.11 12.54 -11.09
C THR A 163 -0.75 11.76 -12.25
N GLY A 164 -1.91 12.20 -12.70
CA GLY A 164 -2.61 11.64 -13.84
C GLY A 164 -4.02 12.20 -13.97
N PHE A 165 -4.67 11.97 -15.09
CA PHE A 165 -6.02 12.44 -15.29
C PHE A 165 -7.04 11.46 -14.72
N LEU A 166 -7.78 11.91 -13.70
CA LEU A 166 -8.91 11.20 -13.11
C LEU A 166 -10.09 12.14 -12.96
N LEU A 167 -11.28 11.63 -13.18
CA LEU A 167 -12.50 12.37 -12.85
C LEU A 167 -12.62 12.49 -11.32
N PRO A 168 -13.25 13.58 -10.81
CA PRO A 168 -13.48 13.75 -9.39
C PRO A 168 -14.20 12.53 -8.81
N GLN A 169 -13.66 11.99 -7.74
CA GLN A 169 -14.24 10.83 -7.04
C GLN A 169 -15.19 11.33 -5.94
N LYS A 170 -16.28 10.58 -5.70
CA LYS A 170 -17.28 10.95 -4.68
C LYS A 170 -16.88 10.57 -3.26
N ASP A 171 -16.00 9.59 -3.11
CA ASP A 171 -15.67 8.93 -1.86
C ASP A 171 -14.28 9.28 -1.29
N ARG A 172 -13.47 10.06 -2.04
CA ARG A 172 -12.10 10.40 -1.66
C ARG A 172 -11.61 11.69 -2.33
N GLU A 173 -10.56 12.27 -1.80
CA GLU A 173 -9.75 13.36 -2.34
C GLU A 173 -8.38 12.85 -2.81
N VAL A 174 -7.64 13.69 -3.54
CA VAL A 174 -6.37 13.31 -4.17
C VAL A 174 -5.30 12.87 -3.16
N ILE A 175 -5.27 13.48 -1.96
CA ILE A 175 -4.30 13.15 -0.91
C ILE A 175 -4.51 11.70 -0.46
N THR A 176 -5.73 11.33 -0.08
CA THR A 176 -6.06 9.96 0.38
C THR A 176 -5.88 8.92 -0.73
N ASP A 177 -6.11 9.30 -1.98
CA ASP A 177 -5.98 8.36 -3.11
C ASP A 177 -4.53 8.13 -3.53
N LEU A 178 -3.75 9.19 -3.69
CA LEU A 178 -2.43 9.12 -4.32
C LEU A 178 -1.26 9.20 -3.35
N ALA A 179 -1.35 10.01 -2.27
CA ALA A 179 -0.23 10.22 -1.37
C ALA A 179 0.19 9.00 -0.51
N PRO A 180 -0.64 7.96 -0.28
CA PRO A 180 -0.18 6.75 0.40
C PRO A 180 1.06 6.12 -0.26
N HIS A 181 1.14 6.14 -1.60
CA HIS A 181 2.26 5.57 -2.33
C HIS A 181 3.57 6.33 -2.11
N PRO A 182 3.67 7.65 -2.38
CA PRO A 182 4.86 8.44 -2.07
C PRO A 182 5.30 8.33 -0.60
N PHE A 183 4.36 8.38 0.35
CA PHE A 183 4.69 8.28 1.78
C PHE A 183 5.30 6.94 2.14
N ASP A 184 4.72 5.85 1.64
CA ASP A 184 5.24 4.51 1.84
C ASP A 184 6.61 4.31 1.17
N ILE A 185 6.75 4.72 -0.10
CA ILE A 185 8.04 4.62 -0.82
C ILE A 185 9.11 5.43 -0.08
N CYS A 186 8.78 6.63 0.37
CA CYS A 186 9.73 7.48 1.11
C CYS A 186 10.21 6.80 2.39
N ASN A 187 9.28 6.26 3.20
CA ASN A 187 9.63 5.47 4.38
C ASN A 187 10.49 4.25 4.02
N TYR A 188 10.16 3.54 2.93
CA TYR A 188 10.95 2.40 2.48
C TYR A 188 12.37 2.77 2.09
N LEU A 189 12.56 3.90 1.39
CA LEU A 189 13.86 4.38 0.95
C LEU A 189 14.73 4.89 2.10
N LEU A 190 14.14 5.69 3.00
CA LEU A 190 14.85 6.39 4.06
C LEU A 190 14.92 5.60 5.39
N GLY A 191 14.01 4.65 5.61
CA GLY A 191 13.92 3.89 6.86
C GLY A 191 13.40 4.70 8.06
N THR A 192 12.90 5.91 7.82
CA THR A 192 12.41 6.83 8.87
C THR A 192 11.18 7.59 8.39
N TRP A 193 10.56 8.35 9.30
CA TRP A 193 9.42 9.21 9.04
C TRP A 193 9.78 10.69 9.16
N PRO A 194 9.05 11.60 8.52
CA PRO A 194 9.28 13.04 8.66
C PRO A 194 8.93 13.54 10.05
N GLU A 195 9.56 14.64 10.45
CA GLU A 195 9.26 15.37 11.69
C GLU A 195 8.14 16.38 11.49
N LYS A 196 8.05 16.96 10.28
CA LYS A 196 7.08 18.00 9.94
C LYS A 196 6.54 17.82 8.54
N VAL A 197 5.29 18.26 8.36
CA VAL A 197 4.62 18.26 7.05
C VAL A 197 3.93 19.59 6.80
N THR A 198 4.12 20.12 5.60
CA THR A 198 3.35 21.25 5.07
C THR A 198 2.62 20.82 3.82
N CYS A 199 1.32 21.07 3.74
CA CYS A 199 0.48 20.73 2.61
C CYS A 199 -0.28 21.96 2.09
N ARG A 200 -0.35 22.09 0.76
CA ARG A 200 -1.21 23.04 0.04
C ARG A 200 -1.92 22.28 -1.06
N GLY A 201 -3.20 22.51 -1.20
CA GLY A 201 -4.01 21.82 -2.22
C GLY A 201 -5.27 22.58 -2.56
N LYS A 202 -5.91 22.18 -3.66
CA LYS A 202 -7.12 22.81 -4.15
C LYS A 202 -7.90 21.90 -5.08
N GLY A 203 -9.24 22.07 -5.07
CA GLY A 203 -10.13 21.57 -6.12
C GLY A 203 -10.42 22.67 -7.14
N TYR A 204 -10.38 22.31 -8.42
CA TYR A 204 -10.66 23.21 -9.55
C TYR A 204 -11.98 22.87 -10.22
N ARG A 205 -12.27 21.59 -10.41
CA ARG A 205 -13.52 21.10 -11.03
C ARG A 205 -14.60 20.89 -9.98
N THR A 206 -14.20 20.57 -8.74
CA THR A 206 -15.07 20.54 -7.57
C THR A 206 -14.46 21.40 -6.47
N ARG A 207 -15.28 22.24 -5.81
CA ARG A 207 -14.79 23.11 -4.73
C ARG A 207 -14.69 22.40 -3.38
N GLU A 208 -15.28 21.22 -3.28
CA GLU A 208 -15.44 20.50 -2.01
C GLU A 208 -14.30 19.54 -1.70
N ARG A 209 -13.43 19.23 -2.68
CA ARG A 209 -12.36 18.24 -2.56
C ARG A 209 -11.14 18.68 -3.34
N GLU A 210 -9.99 18.37 -2.78
CA GLU A 210 -8.71 18.64 -3.42
C GLU A 210 -8.50 17.67 -4.59
N GLU A 211 -8.11 18.25 -5.74
CA GLU A 211 -7.76 17.53 -6.97
C GLU A 211 -6.27 17.61 -7.28
N VAL A 212 -5.58 18.52 -6.60
CA VAL A 212 -4.13 18.62 -6.58
C VAL A 212 -3.67 18.99 -5.18
N ALA A 213 -2.55 18.42 -4.74
CA ALA A 213 -1.88 18.82 -3.52
C ALA A 213 -0.35 18.76 -3.69
N PHE A 214 0.31 19.72 -3.06
CA PHE A 214 1.76 19.84 -2.93
C PHE A 214 2.09 19.66 -1.46
N ILE A 215 2.89 18.64 -1.16
CA ILE A 215 3.23 18.24 0.20
C ILE A 215 4.73 18.32 0.36
N THR A 216 5.21 19.08 1.33
CA THR A 216 6.62 19.10 1.74
C THR A 216 6.74 18.45 3.10
N ALA A 217 7.64 17.48 3.22
CA ALA A 217 7.97 16.78 4.46
C ALA A 217 9.42 17.07 4.83
N GLU A 218 9.65 17.46 6.08
CA GLU A 218 10.97 17.74 6.65
C GLU A 218 11.38 16.57 7.55
N TYR A 219 12.59 16.09 7.35
CA TYR A 219 13.22 15.01 8.11
C TYR A 219 14.40 15.57 8.92
N SER A 220 14.97 14.75 9.79
CA SER A 220 16.26 15.05 10.41
C SER A 220 17.37 15.27 9.38
N ASP A 221 18.47 15.88 9.82
CA ASP A 221 19.67 16.11 9.00
C ASP A 221 19.45 16.99 7.74
N ASP A 222 18.52 17.95 7.81
CA ASP A 222 18.17 18.88 6.74
C ASP A 222 17.64 18.20 5.46
N LEU A 223 17.19 16.95 5.55
CA LEU A 223 16.61 16.25 4.43
C LEU A 223 15.16 16.70 4.22
N SER A 224 14.82 17.05 2.98
CA SER A 224 13.47 17.44 2.59
C SER A 224 12.89 16.52 1.51
N VAL A 225 11.58 16.31 1.55
CA VAL A 225 10.86 15.55 0.52
C VAL A 225 9.71 16.39 0.00
N SER A 226 9.64 16.58 -1.31
CA SER A 226 8.51 17.21 -1.96
C SER A 226 7.68 16.19 -2.73
N THR A 227 6.36 16.27 -2.60
CA THR A 227 5.42 15.35 -3.24
C THR A 227 4.32 16.15 -3.91
N GLU A 228 4.16 15.92 -5.20
CA GLU A 228 3.02 16.40 -5.98
C GLU A 228 2.05 15.24 -6.21
N VAL A 229 0.78 15.42 -5.84
CA VAL A 229 -0.31 14.50 -6.17
C VAL A 229 -1.39 15.25 -6.93
N SER A 230 -1.83 14.72 -8.08
CA SER A 230 -2.80 15.43 -8.93
C SER A 230 -3.67 14.48 -9.76
N TRP A 231 -4.97 14.81 -9.87
CA TRP A 231 -5.90 14.19 -10.80
C TRP A 231 -6.11 15.03 -12.07
N LEU A 232 -5.34 16.12 -12.24
CA LEU A 232 -5.56 17.12 -13.29
C LEU A 232 -4.62 16.93 -14.48
N ASP A 233 -3.52 16.23 -14.30
CA ASP A 233 -2.50 16.04 -15.33
C ASP A 233 -2.96 15.12 -16.44
N ARG A 234 -2.75 15.53 -17.69
CA ARG A 234 -3.08 14.72 -18.87
C ARG A 234 -2.16 13.54 -19.03
N GLU A 235 -0.95 13.62 -18.53
CA GLU A 235 0.04 12.56 -18.52
C GLU A 235 0.10 11.90 -17.16
N LYS A 236 0.28 10.57 -17.15
CA LYS A 236 0.43 9.81 -15.93
C LYS A 236 1.90 9.77 -15.51
N HIS A 237 2.19 10.28 -14.32
CA HIS A 237 3.51 10.22 -13.73
C HIS A 237 3.51 9.43 -12.42
N ARG A 238 4.54 8.62 -12.25
CA ARG A 238 4.82 7.84 -11.03
C ARG A 238 6.33 7.88 -10.77
N ASP A 239 6.85 9.11 -10.61
CA ASP A 239 8.29 9.38 -10.61
C ASP A 239 8.81 9.63 -9.22
N VAL A 240 10.01 9.10 -8.97
CA VAL A 240 10.82 9.37 -7.78
C VAL A 240 12.17 9.87 -8.24
N THR A 241 12.60 11.04 -7.74
CA THR A 241 13.95 11.56 -7.94
C THR A 241 14.62 11.69 -6.58
N VAL A 242 15.81 11.15 -6.46
CA VAL A 242 16.71 11.31 -5.30
C VAL A 242 17.89 12.15 -5.73
N VAL A 243 18.13 13.25 -5.04
CA VAL A 243 19.26 14.16 -5.30
C VAL A 243 20.25 14.07 -4.15
N GLY A 244 21.47 13.73 -4.48
CA GLY A 244 22.58 13.64 -3.53
C GLY A 244 23.78 14.47 -3.96
N SER A 245 24.80 14.51 -3.11
CA SER A 245 26.02 15.31 -3.35
C SER A 245 26.87 14.83 -4.52
N GLU A 246 26.78 13.52 -4.86
CA GLU A 246 27.61 12.88 -5.89
C GLU A 246 26.78 12.44 -7.12
N GLY A 247 25.45 12.55 -7.06
CA GLY A 247 24.61 12.17 -8.18
C GLY A 247 23.12 12.30 -7.95
N ILE A 248 22.37 12.08 -9.03
CA ILE A 248 20.91 12.11 -9.06
C ILE A 248 20.41 10.77 -9.60
N ALA A 249 19.48 10.13 -8.92
CA ALA A 249 18.77 8.98 -9.43
C ALA A 249 17.30 9.33 -9.68
N THR A 250 16.79 9.01 -10.86
CA THR A 250 15.37 9.17 -11.21
C THR A 250 14.78 7.82 -11.60
N LEU A 251 13.64 7.49 -11.03
CA LEU A 251 12.90 6.25 -11.27
C LEU A 251 11.49 6.55 -11.76
N ASP A 252 11.10 5.95 -12.87
CA ASP A 252 9.70 5.72 -13.22
C ASP A 252 9.23 4.41 -12.57
N CYS A 253 8.35 4.52 -11.57
CA CYS A 253 7.82 3.36 -10.84
C CYS A 253 6.84 2.52 -11.68
N SER A 254 6.20 3.09 -12.71
CA SER A 254 5.29 2.34 -13.58
C SER A 254 6.07 1.40 -14.50
N GLU A 255 7.11 1.93 -15.15
CA GLU A 255 7.96 1.20 -16.09
C GLU A 255 9.10 0.46 -15.40
N GLN A 256 9.37 0.78 -14.13
CA GLN A 256 10.51 0.30 -13.36
C GLN A 256 11.85 0.58 -14.08
N LYS A 257 11.98 1.79 -14.61
CA LYS A 257 13.18 2.25 -15.30
C LYS A 257 13.84 3.36 -14.47
N ALA A 258 15.12 3.22 -14.20
CA ALA A 258 15.86 4.21 -13.45
C ALA A 258 17.10 4.68 -14.22
N VAL A 259 17.40 5.96 -14.04
CA VAL A 259 18.58 6.64 -14.59
C VAL A 259 19.39 7.21 -13.45
N LEU A 260 20.69 6.98 -13.48
CA LEU A 260 21.67 7.55 -12.56
C LEU A 260 22.52 8.56 -13.32
N VAL A 261 22.56 9.81 -12.84
CA VAL A 261 23.35 10.91 -13.39
C VAL A 261 24.42 11.28 -12.38
N ARG A 262 25.70 11.23 -12.79
CA ARG A 262 26.86 11.61 -11.98
C ARG A 262 27.82 12.47 -12.79
N SER A 263 28.85 12.98 -12.15
CA SER A 263 29.90 13.81 -12.82
C SER A 263 30.56 13.11 -14.01
N ASN A 264 30.65 11.78 -13.99
CA ASN A 264 31.25 10.96 -15.04
C ASN A 264 30.26 10.52 -16.14
N GLY A 265 28.98 10.94 -16.08
CA GLY A 265 28.00 10.67 -17.12
C GLY A 265 26.65 10.19 -16.60
N THR A 266 25.85 9.72 -17.54
CA THR A 266 24.49 9.20 -17.30
C THR A 266 24.45 7.72 -17.66
N GLU A 267 23.88 6.90 -16.79
CA GLU A 267 23.71 5.46 -17.00
C GLU A 267 22.28 4.99 -16.70
N GLN A 268 21.83 4.01 -17.47
CA GLN A 268 20.59 3.28 -17.16
C GLN A 268 20.89 2.24 -16.09
N VAL A 269 20.09 2.23 -15.01
CA VAL A 269 20.21 1.20 -13.98
C VAL A 269 19.57 -0.09 -14.52
N PRO A 270 20.29 -1.23 -14.55
CA PRO A 270 19.71 -2.49 -15.01
C PRO A 270 18.67 -3.00 -13.99
N ILE A 271 17.41 -2.99 -14.37
CA ILE A 271 16.29 -3.45 -13.55
C ILE A 271 15.50 -4.49 -14.33
N THR A 272 15.29 -5.65 -13.73
CA THR A 272 14.27 -6.61 -14.20
C THR A 272 12.95 -6.24 -13.52
N PRO A 273 11.94 -5.75 -14.27
CA PRO A 273 10.68 -5.36 -13.67
C PRO A 273 9.99 -6.50 -12.92
N SER A 274 9.44 -6.19 -11.76
CA SER A 274 8.63 -7.14 -10.97
C SER A 274 7.14 -6.96 -11.25
N ASN A 275 6.36 -8.03 -11.11
CA ASN A 275 4.93 -7.89 -10.93
C ASN A 275 4.66 -7.61 -9.44
N THR A 276 4.48 -6.35 -9.10
CA THR A 276 4.38 -5.89 -7.71
C THR A 276 3.22 -6.51 -6.94
N LEU A 277 2.07 -6.70 -7.60
CA LEU A 277 0.90 -7.32 -6.98
C LEU A 277 1.14 -8.82 -6.70
N ARG A 278 1.78 -9.51 -7.65
CA ARG A 278 2.19 -10.91 -7.48
C ARG A 278 3.11 -11.08 -6.27
N GLU A 279 4.14 -10.25 -6.19
CA GLU A 279 5.12 -10.28 -5.10
C GLU A 279 4.50 -9.96 -3.74
N GLU A 280 3.55 -9.03 -3.70
CA GLU A 280 2.80 -8.69 -2.48
C GLU A 280 1.96 -9.87 -1.98
N ILE A 281 1.21 -10.53 -2.89
CA ILE A 281 0.39 -11.70 -2.54
C ILE A 281 1.27 -12.85 -2.04
N LEU A 282 2.39 -13.12 -2.71
CA LEU A 282 3.37 -14.14 -2.28
C LEU A 282 3.99 -13.81 -0.93
N HIS A 283 4.34 -12.54 -0.71
CA HIS A 283 4.86 -12.08 0.58
C HIS A 283 3.83 -12.27 1.70
N PHE A 284 2.59 -11.88 1.47
CA PHE A 284 1.50 -12.11 2.43
C PHE A 284 1.33 -13.59 2.74
N ALA A 285 1.32 -14.45 1.72
CA ALA A 285 1.21 -15.89 1.89
C ALA A 285 2.40 -16.48 2.69
N ASP A 286 3.63 -16.01 2.44
CA ASP A 286 4.82 -16.43 3.21
C ASP A 286 4.70 -16.00 4.68
N CYS A 287 4.28 -14.76 4.96
CA CYS A 287 4.05 -14.29 6.32
C CYS A 287 3.03 -15.15 7.06
N VAL A 288 1.89 -15.46 6.44
CA VAL A 288 0.85 -16.31 7.04
C VAL A 288 1.35 -17.73 7.28
N ASN A 289 2.03 -18.32 6.31
CA ASN A 289 2.58 -19.69 6.43
C ASN A 289 3.65 -19.81 7.50
N ARG A 290 4.52 -18.80 7.64
CA ARG A 290 5.55 -18.78 8.71
C ARG A 290 4.92 -18.54 10.07
N ASN A 291 3.98 -17.61 10.17
CA ASN A 291 3.26 -17.31 11.40
C ASN A 291 2.53 -18.57 11.95
N SER A 292 1.82 -19.28 11.09
CA SER A 292 1.09 -20.51 11.47
C SER A 292 2.01 -21.64 11.97
N ARG A 293 3.31 -21.58 11.63
CA ARG A 293 4.35 -22.55 12.07
C ARG A 293 5.24 -22.00 13.18
N SER A 294 4.91 -20.83 13.73
CA SER A 294 5.73 -20.12 14.72
C SER A 294 7.17 -19.88 14.25
N GLN A 295 7.35 -19.68 12.95
CA GLN A 295 8.65 -19.38 12.36
C GLN A 295 8.86 -17.86 12.28
N PRO A 296 10.09 -17.38 12.45
CA PRO A 296 10.39 -15.96 12.27
C PRO A 296 10.05 -15.48 10.85
N PHE A 297 9.43 -14.32 10.74
CA PHE A 297 9.17 -13.64 9.47
C PHE A 297 9.27 -12.12 9.63
N SER A 298 9.50 -11.44 8.51
CA SER A 298 9.49 -9.98 8.45
C SER A 298 8.37 -9.56 7.52
N ASN A 299 7.36 -8.90 8.05
CA ASN A 299 6.27 -8.36 7.26
C ASN A 299 6.66 -6.95 6.77
N GLN A 300 7.03 -6.84 5.49
CA GLN A 300 7.47 -5.57 4.89
C GLN A 300 6.34 -4.56 4.70
N SER A 301 5.09 -4.99 4.76
CA SER A 301 3.90 -4.18 4.57
C SER A 301 2.89 -4.41 5.69
N ASP A 302 3.37 -4.40 6.94
CA ASP A 302 2.56 -4.72 8.11
C ASP A 302 1.49 -3.66 8.42
N GLY A 303 0.56 -4.02 9.30
CA GLY A 303 -0.52 -3.13 9.72
C GLY A 303 -0.02 -1.86 10.41
N MET A 304 1.12 -1.92 11.13
CA MET A 304 1.69 -0.74 11.79
C MET A 304 2.18 0.28 10.78
N LEU A 305 2.88 -0.17 9.74
CA LEU A 305 3.24 0.68 8.61
C LEU A 305 2.00 1.33 7.99
N GLY A 306 0.96 0.52 7.73
CA GLY A 306 -0.31 1.04 7.20
C GLY A 306 -0.93 2.11 8.11
N ALA A 307 -0.91 1.91 9.43
CA ALA A 307 -1.39 2.88 10.41
C ALA A 307 -0.57 4.18 10.41
N GLN A 308 0.74 4.08 10.31
CA GLN A 308 1.64 5.23 10.24
C GLN A 308 1.46 6.02 8.93
N VAL A 309 1.26 5.36 7.80
CA VAL A 309 0.90 6.03 6.54
C VAL A 309 -0.43 6.79 6.68
N VAL A 310 -1.45 6.17 7.28
CA VAL A 310 -2.74 6.84 7.52
C VAL A 310 -2.56 8.05 8.45
N ARG A 311 -1.76 7.95 9.52
CA ARG A 311 -1.47 9.09 10.40
C ARG A 311 -0.78 10.23 9.65
N LEU A 312 0.14 9.92 8.75
CA LEU A 312 0.81 10.94 7.92
C LEU A 312 -0.17 11.61 6.93
N LEU A 313 -1.12 10.86 6.37
CA LEU A 313 -2.21 11.41 5.55
C LEU A 313 -3.08 12.39 6.36
N GLU A 314 -3.46 12.03 7.58
CA GLU A 314 -4.19 12.92 8.49
C GLU A 314 -3.40 14.20 8.77
N THR A 315 -2.09 14.08 9.08
CA THR A 315 -1.22 15.23 9.34
C THR A 315 -1.10 16.15 8.12
N ALA A 316 -1.01 15.60 6.91
CA ALA A 316 -1.00 16.40 5.68
C ALA A 316 -2.32 17.15 5.47
N ARG A 317 -3.46 16.50 5.75
CA ARG A 317 -4.79 17.15 5.71
C ARG A 317 -4.96 18.21 6.78
N GLU A 318 -4.51 17.94 8.00
CA GLU A 318 -4.48 18.94 9.09
C GLU A 318 -3.68 20.17 8.68
N SER A 319 -2.51 19.97 8.05
CA SER A 319 -1.69 21.07 7.51
C SER A 319 -2.42 21.86 6.45
N LEU A 320 -3.10 21.18 5.53
CA LEU A 320 -3.87 21.81 4.45
C LEU A 320 -4.99 22.70 5.02
N TYR A 321 -5.82 22.14 5.92
CA TYR A 321 -6.98 22.86 6.46
C TYR A 321 -6.60 23.99 7.43
N GLN A 322 -5.53 23.81 8.21
CA GLN A 322 -5.03 24.84 9.11
C GLN A 322 -4.14 25.88 8.42
N GLY A 323 -3.73 25.64 7.17
CA GLY A 323 -2.88 26.53 6.41
C GLY A 323 -1.46 26.70 6.96
N ARG A 324 -0.96 25.76 7.79
CA ARG A 324 0.35 25.83 8.46
C ARG A 324 1.01 24.47 8.54
N THR A 325 2.33 24.45 8.78
CA THR A 325 3.11 23.24 9.06
C THR A 325 2.59 22.51 10.28
N GLN A 326 2.53 21.20 10.24
CA GLN A 326 2.17 20.31 11.34
C GLN A 326 3.37 19.44 11.74
N LEU A 327 3.49 19.19 13.04
CA LEU A 327 4.41 18.19 13.57
C LEU A 327 3.83 16.80 13.34
N VAL A 328 4.68 15.88 12.90
CA VAL A 328 4.31 14.47 12.73
C VAL A 328 4.55 13.76 14.05
N GLN A 329 3.50 13.12 14.56
CA GLN A 329 3.56 12.34 15.79
C GLN A 329 2.95 10.97 15.52
N PHE A 330 3.70 9.91 15.83
CA PHE A 330 3.22 8.54 15.80
C PHE A 330 3.01 8.06 17.23
N PRO A 331 1.78 8.09 17.72
CA PRO A 331 1.48 7.60 19.06
C PRO A 331 1.67 6.09 19.15
N THR A 332 1.91 5.58 20.33
CA THR A 332 1.83 4.15 20.59
C THR A 332 0.38 3.65 20.47
N ILE A 333 0.20 2.34 20.30
CA ILE A 333 -1.15 1.74 20.27
C ILE A 333 -1.92 2.11 21.55
N GLU A 334 -1.27 2.01 22.70
CA GLU A 334 -1.87 2.32 24.01
C GLU A 334 -2.35 3.77 24.10
N GLU A 335 -1.52 4.73 23.67
CA GLU A 335 -1.88 6.15 23.66
C GLU A 335 -3.08 6.48 22.75
N VAL A 336 -3.24 5.74 21.66
CA VAL A 336 -4.37 5.95 20.72
C VAL A 336 -5.67 5.41 21.28
N LEU A 337 -5.63 4.26 21.94
CA LEU A 337 -6.84 3.53 22.32
C LEU A 337 -7.35 3.89 23.72
N THR A 338 -6.52 4.56 24.55
CA THR A 338 -6.93 5.10 25.85
C THR A 338 -7.54 6.49 25.77
N ARG A 339 -7.49 7.16 24.62
CA ARG A 339 -8.14 8.45 24.32
C ARG A 339 -9.42 8.26 23.50
#